data_f26ee26e2610d025f67de2bb47805bbf
#
_entry.id   f26ee26e2610d025f67de2bb47805bbf
#
_cell.length_a   1.000
_cell.length_b   1.000
_cell.length_c   1.000
_cell.angle_alpha   90.00
_cell.angle_beta   90.00
_cell.angle_gamma   90.00
#
_symmetry.space_group_name_H-M   'P 1'
#
loop_
_entity.id
_entity.type
_entity.pdbx_description
1 polymer ?
#
loop_
_entity_poly.entity_id
_entity_poly.type
_entity_poly.pdbx_seq_one_letter_code
_entity_poly.pdbx_strand_id
1 'polypeptide(L)'
;PVDCFVLDDGFQHVQLHRDLNLLLVDATDAAGIQAALPVGRLREPLSAAARASAILITRVDEAHGGESVRCLLLDACGSLPSLVRVGFRAEEFRRVGTGERLPLDAFRGQSAVLFSGIGNAESFRALVAGLGIAVIEMLAFPDHVHYTRGMIDTIRAKAKACGADLLVTTEKDADKVAPLLVP
;
A
#
# COMPACT_ATOMS: atom_id res chain seq x y z
N PRO A 1 9.62 -0.37 30.50
CA PRO A 1 9.31 1.02 30.21
C PRO A 1 9.05 1.20 28.73
N VAL A 2 8.11 2.09 28.37
CA VAL A 2 7.80 2.47 27.00
C VAL A 2 8.47 3.84 26.79
N ASP A 3 9.31 3.93 25.76
CA ASP A 3 10.12 5.13 25.50
C ASP A 3 9.54 5.99 24.37
N CYS A 4 8.63 5.42 23.56
CA CYS A 4 8.00 6.09 22.44
C CYS A 4 6.56 5.59 22.23
N PHE A 5 5.67 6.51 21.90
CA PHE A 5 4.31 6.21 21.45
C PHE A 5 4.17 6.65 20.00
N VAL A 6 3.67 5.76 19.13
CA VAL A 6 3.33 6.07 17.75
C VAL A 6 1.81 6.12 17.63
N LEU A 7 1.29 7.26 17.14
CA LEU A 7 -0.13 7.44 16.86
C LEU A 7 -0.37 7.19 15.37
N ASP A 8 -1.18 6.20 15.05
CA ASP A 8 -1.70 5.98 13.71
C ASP A 8 -2.89 6.91 13.47
N ASP A 9 -2.94 7.52 12.28
CA ASP A 9 -3.98 8.50 11.86
C ASP A 9 -4.16 9.69 12.85
N GLY A 10 -3.08 10.09 13.52
CA GLY A 10 -3.11 11.09 14.59
C GLY A 10 -3.01 12.56 14.14
N PHE A 11 -2.85 12.86 12.84
CA PHE A 11 -2.52 14.21 12.37
C PHE A 11 -3.57 15.26 12.74
N GLN A 12 -4.86 14.92 12.75
CA GLN A 12 -5.98 15.79 13.10
C GLN A 12 -6.18 15.98 14.62
N HIS A 13 -5.53 15.19 15.47
CA HIS A 13 -5.63 15.32 16.93
C HIS A 13 -4.77 16.47 17.47
N VAL A 14 -5.10 17.69 17.09
CA VAL A 14 -4.31 18.91 17.42
C VAL A 14 -4.19 19.21 18.92
N GLN A 15 -5.09 18.65 19.73
CA GLN A 15 -5.05 18.83 21.20
C GLN A 15 -3.98 17.98 21.89
N LEU A 16 -3.49 16.94 21.24
CA LEU A 16 -2.45 16.09 21.79
C LEU A 16 -1.08 16.60 21.35
N HIS A 17 -0.25 16.95 22.34
CA HIS A 17 1.15 17.32 22.08
C HIS A 17 1.90 16.14 21.45
N ARG A 18 2.74 16.42 20.45
CA ARG A 18 3.60 15.46 19.76
C ARG A 18 4.97 16.07 19.52
N ASP A 19 6.01 15.32 19.80
CA ASP A 19 7.39 15.75 19.54
C ASP A 19 7.70 15.73 18.04
N LEU A 20 7.09 14.77 17.30
CA LEU A 20 7.23 14.62 15.86
C LEU A 20 5.86 14.38 15.21
N ASN A 21 5.58 15.11 14.15
CA ASN A 21 4.34 15.03 13.39
C ASN A 21 4.66 14.72 11.94
N LEU A 22 4.52 13.46 11.55
CA LEU A 22 4.79 13.00 10.19
C LEU A 22 3.50 12.96 9.38
N LEU A 23 3.51 13.61 8.21
CA LEU A 23 2.39 13.57 7.25
C LEU A 23 2.79 12.69 6.08
N LEU A 24 2.03 11.62 5.84
CA LEU A 24 2.19 10.76 4.68
C LEU A 24 1.24 11.23 3.58
N VAL A 25 1.76 11.39 2.37
CA VAL A 25 1.00 11.78 1.18
C VAL A 25 1.31 10.83 0.05
N ASP A 26 0.27 10.22 -0.52
CA ASP A 26 0.41 9.27 -1.63
C ASP A 26 0.65 10.02 -2.94
N ALA A 27 1.78 9.77 -3.60
CA ALA A 27 2.13 10.39 -4.88
C ALA A 27 1.14 10.02 -6.01
N THR A 28 0.46 8.89 -5.91
CA THR A 28 -0.48 8.41 -6.92
C THR A 28 -1.87 9.09 -6.82
N ASP A 29 -2.16 9.79 -5.72
CA ASP A 29 -3.47 10.41 -5.45
C ASP A 29 -3.44 11.95 -5.49
N ALA A 30 -2.73 12.52 -6.45
CA ALA A 30 -2.66 13.98 -6.62
C ALA A 30 -4.04 14.64 -6.83
N ALA A 31 -5.01 13.94 -7.41
CA ALA A 31 -6.37 14.43 -7.57
C ALA A 31 -7.16 14.45 -6.25
N GLY A 32 -7.01 13.41 -5.42
CA GLY A 32 -7.73 13.28 -4.16
C GLY A 32 -7.34 14.30 -3.10
N ILE A 33 -6.13 14.87 -3.19
CA ILE A 33 -5.64 15.88 -2.24
C ILE A 33 -5.93 17.33 -2.65
N GLN A 34 -6.69 17.57 -3.71
CA GLN A 34 -7.01 18.94 -4.16
C GLN A 34 -8.16 19.58 -3.39
N ALA A 35 -9.03 18.80 -2.78
CA ALA A 35 -10.19 19.30 -2.07
C ALA A 35 -10.47 18.52 -0.79
N ALA A 36 -11.11 19.21 0.16
CA ALA A 36 -11.62 18.60 1.38
C ALA A 36 -12.98 17.94 1.15
N LEU A 37 -13.35 17.03 2.05
CA LEU A 37 -14.68 16.41 2.09
C LEU A 37 -15.79 17.49 2.08
N PRO A 38 -16.91 17.27 1.40
CA PRO A 38 -17.29 16.04 0.67
C PRO A 38 -16.83 15.98 -0.79
N VAL A 39 -16.21 17.04 -1.32
CA VAL A 39 -15.82 17.15 -2.73
C VAL A 39 -14.54 16.35 -3.05
N GLY A 40 -13.59 16.35 -2.13
CA GLY A 40 -12.34 15.58 -2.22
C GLY A 40 -12.20 14.61 -1.06
N ARG A 41 -10.97 14.18 -0.80
CA ARG A 41 -10.65 13.15 0.21
C ARG A 41 -10.00 13.70 1.48
N LEU A 42 -9.61 14.97 1.47
CA LEU A 42 -8.97 15.58 2.62
C LEU A 42 -9.98 15.81 3.76
N ARG A 43 -9.55 15.53 4.99
CA ARG A 43 -10.32 15.83 6.21
C ARG A 43 -10.18 17.31 6.64
N GLU A 44 -9.14 17.98 6.17
CA GLU A 44 -8.86 19.41 6.41
C GLU A 44 -8.13 20.01 5.19
N PRO A 45 -8.08 21.33 5.05
CA PRO A 45 -7.42 21.96 3.91
C PRO A 45 -5.96 21.52 3.77
N LEU A 46 -5.46 21.43 2.54
CA LEU A 46 -4.08 20.99 2.25
C LEU A 46 -3.02 21.87 2.93
N SER A 47 -3.32 23.18 3.17
CA SER A 47 -2.46 24.08 3.92
C SER A 47 -2.16 23.63 5.36
N ALA A 48 -2.99 22.74 5.93
CA ALA A 48 -2.72 22.12 7.23
C ALA A 48 -1.43 21.28 7.25
N ALA A 49 -0.94 20.86 6.08
CA ALA A 49 0.33 20.17 5.95
C ALA A 49 1.53 20.97 6.49
N ALA A 50 1.42 22.31 6.56
CA ALA A 50 2.45 23.16 7.17
C ALA A 50 2.71 22.87 8.66
N ARG A 51 1.77 22.17 9.37
CA ARG A 51 1.96 21.74 10.76
C ARG A 51 2.85 20.50 10.90
N ALA A 52 3.16 19.83 9.80
CA ALA A 52 4.01 18.64 9.86
C ALA A 52 5.45 18.98 10.23
N SER A 53 6.11 18.12 10.98
CA SER A 53 7.56 18.19 11.18
C SER A 53 8.31 17.73 9.92
N ALA A 54 7.72 16.74 9.22
CA ALA A 54 8.18 16.30 7.91
C ALA A 54 7.00 15.73 7.10
N ILE A 55 7.09 15.86 5.78
CA ILE A 55 6.16 15.27 4.83
C ILE A 55 6.85 14.11 4.10
N LEU A 56 6.24 12.93 4.13
CA LEU A 56 6.69 11.75 3.42
C LEU A 56 5.81 11.56 2.18
N ILE A 57 6.34 11.81 0.99
CA ILE A 57 5.64 11.49 -0.26
C ILE A 57 5.95 10.03 -0.57
N THR A 58 4.93 9.19 -0.46
CA THR A 58 5.04 7.74 -0.68
C THR A 58 4.75 7.37 -2.13
N ARG A 59 5.17 6.18 -2.57
CA ARG A 59 4.97 5.67 -3.95
C ARG A 59 5.52 6.58 -5.05
N VAL A 60 6.62 7.22 -4.79
CA VAL A 60 7.25 8.14 -5.77
C VAL A 60 7.75 7.43 -7.02
N ASP A 61 8.06 6.16 -6.94
CA ASP A 61 8.45 5.27 -8.03
C ASP A 61 7.27 4.95 -8.99
N GLU A 62 6.03 5.04 -8.51
CA GLU A 62 4.82 4.79 -9.30
C GLU A 62 4.28 6.07 -9.97
N ALA A 63 4.63 7.27 -9.49
CA ALA A 63 4.03 8.55 -9.87
C ALA A 63 5.06 9.64 -10.21
N HIS A 64 6.00 9.33 -11.09
CA HIS A 64 7.00 10.29 -11.59
C HIS A 64 7.68 11.12 -10.49
N GLY A 65 8.07 10.45 -9.41
CA GLY A 65 8.77 11.06 -8.29
C GLY A 65 7.92 11.94 -7.36
N GLY A 66 6.59 11.91 -7.51
CA GLY A 66 5.67 12.66 -6.65
C GLY A 66 5.70 14.17 -6.88
N GLU A 67 6.16 14.64 -8.04
CA GLU A 67 6.33 16.07 -8.32
C GLU A 67 5.00 16.83 -8.32
N SER A 68 3.93 16.23 -8.86
CA SER A 68 2.59 16.84 -8.86
C SER A 68 2.09 17.12 -7.44
N VAL A 69 2.28 16.15 -6.53
CA VAL A 69 1.92 16.29 -5.11
C VAL A 69 2.77 17.36 -4.44
N ARG A 70 4.09 17.38 -4.73
CA ARG A 70 4.99 18.40 -4.20
C ARG A 70 4.57 19.81 -4.59
N CYS A 71 4.21 20.02 -5.86
CA CYS A 71 3.74 21.33 -6.33
C CYS A 71 2.45 21.75 -5.61
N LEU A 72 1.45 20.86 -5.50
CA LEU A 72 0.20 21.15 -4.80
C LEU A 72 0.43 21.53 -3.32
N LEU A 73 1.33 20.80 -2.64
CA LEU A 73 1.69 21.12 -1.26
C LEU A 73 2.39 22.48 -1.15
N LEU A 74 3.31 22.78 -2.07
CA LEU A 74 4.01 24.07 -2.08
C LEU A 74 3.07 25.23 -2.33
N ASP A 75 2.14 25.08 -3.28
CA ASP A 75 1.12 26.09 -3.60
C ASP A 75 0.20 26.36 -2.40
N ALA A 76 -0.19 25.30 -1.69
CA ALA A 76 -1.09 25.41 -0.55
C ALA A 76 -0.43 25.97 0.72
N CYS A 77 0.85 25.68 0.94
CA CYS A 77 1.57 26.02 2.17
C CYS A 77 2.50 27.23 2.03
N GLY A 78 2.84 27.64 0.81
CA GLY A 78 3.86 28.67 0.52
C GLY A 78 5.29 28.22 0.77
N SER A 79 5.53 27.42 1.81
CA SER A 79 6.81 26.75 2.12
C SER A 79 6.53 25.38 2.67
N LEU A 80 7.46 24.45 2.44
CA LEU A 80 7.31 23.06 2.92
C LEU A 80 8.27 22.80 4.08
N PRO A 81 7.83 22.01 5.10
CA PRO A 81 8.76 21.39 6.05
C PRO A 81 9.67 20.39 5.32
N SER A 82 10.51 19.68 6.07
CA SER A 82 11.34 18.63 5.50
C SER A 82 10.52 17.67 4.66
N LEU A 83 10.94 17.44 3.40
CA LEU A 83 10.23 16.56 2.47
C LEU A 83 11.09 15.33 2.17
N VAL A 84 10.52 14.15 2.41
CA VAL A 84 11.16 12.85 2.19
C VAL A 84 10.40 12.11 1.09
N ARG A 85 11.12 11.54 0.12
CA ARG A 85 10.56 10.69 -0.92
C ARG A 85 10.71 9.23 -0.52
N VAL A 86 9.61 8.47 -0.57
CA VAL A 86 9.56 7.07 -0.16
C VAL A 86 9.02 6.21 -1.30
N GLY A 87 9.83 5.26 -1.75
CA GLY A 87 9.43 4.20 -2.68
C GLY A 87 9.20 2.88 -1.94
N PHE A 88 8.44 1.98 -2.55
CA PHE A 88 8.22 0.63 -2.04
C PHE A 88 8.97 -0.38 -2.89
N ARG A 89 9.67 -1.29 -2.25
CA ARG A 89 10.37 -2.39 -2.91
C ARG A 89 9.97 -3.72 -2.31
N ALA A 90 9.79 -4.72 -3.16
CA ALA A 90 9.75 -6.08 -2.67
C ALA A 90 11.17 -6.48 -2.18
N GLU A 91 11.25 -7.21 -1.10
CA GLU A 91 12.51 -7.74 -0.56
C GLU A 91 12.67 -9.23 -0.85
N GLU A 92 11.57 -9.98 -0.70
CA GLU A 92 11.55 -11.43 -0.86
C GLU A 92 10.13 -11.92 -1.17
N PHE A 93 10.03 -13.14 -1.67
CA PHE A 93 8.80 -13.90 -1.59
C PHE A 93 8.81 -14.75 -0.31
N ARG A 94 7.62 -14.91 0.27
CA ARG A 94 7.45 -15.78 1.43
C ARG A 94 6.32 -16.77 1.16
N ARG A 95 6.60 -18.07 1.32
CA ARG A 95 5.58 -19.10 1.15
C ARG A 95 4.60 -19.06 2.31
N VAL A 96 3.33 -18.83 2.00
CA VAL A 96 2.27 -18.81 3.01
C VAL A 96 2.13 -20.20 3.65
N GLY A 97 2.05 -20.23 4.95
CA GLY A 97 1.94 -21.47 5.74
C GLY A 97 3.26 -22.03 6.27
N THR A 98 4.35 -22.02 5.49
CA THR A 98 5.67 -22.50 5.96
C THR A 98 6.60 -21.36 6.40
N GLY A 99 6.35 -20.12 5.90
CA GLY A 99 7.24 -18.98 6.10
C GLY A 99 8.57 -19.06 5.34
N GLU A 100 8.75 -20.05 4.46
CA GLU A 100 9.96 -20.21 3.63
C GLU A 100 10.19 -18.93 2.82
N ARG A 101 11.42 -18.41 2.90
CA ARG A 101 11.86 -17.21 2.16
C ARG A 101 12.45 -17.61 0.82
N LEU A 102 12.07 -16.92 -0.23
CA LEU A 102 12.50 -17.18 -1.60
C LEU A 102 12.96 -15.87 -2.24
N PRO A 103 14.01 -15.88 -3.05
CA PRO A 103 14.52 -14.69 -3.71
C PRO A 103 13.51 -14.15 -4.74
N LEU A 104 13.64 -12.85 -5.08
CA LEU A 104 12.72 -12.16 -5.98
C LEU A 104 12.68 -12.71 -7.40
N ASP A 105 13.74 -13.37 -7.85
CA ASP A 105 13.85 -13.98 -9.18
C ASP A 105 13.35 -15.43 -9.24
N ALA A 106 12.98 -16.02 -8.09
CA ALA A 106 12.55 -17.42 -7.98
C ALA A 106 11.40 -17.80 -8.92
N PHE A 107 10.56 -16.81 -9.26
CA PHE A 107 9.34 -17.02 -10.04
C PHE A 107 9.33 -16.24 -11.35
N ARG A 108 10.48 -15.71 -11.77
CA ARG A 108 10.58 -14.96 -13.03
C ARG A 108 10.15 -15.83 -14.22
N GLY A 109 9.31 -15.26 -15.09
CA GLY A 109 8.76 -15.95 -16.26
C GLY A 109 7.56 -16.85 -15.98
N GLN A 110 7.18 -17.05 -14.73
CA GLN A 110 5.97 -17.77 -14.36
C GLN A 110 4.73 -16.86 -14.43
N SER A 111 3.56 -17.49 -14.46
CA SER A 111 2.27 -16.82 -14.47
C SER A 111 1.64 -16.83 -13.08
N ALA A 112 0.90 -15.76 -12.75
CA ALA A 112 0.27 -15.62 -11.45
C ALA A 112 -1.16 -15.07 -11.52
N VAL A 113 -2.01 -15.56 -10.61
CA VAL A 113 -3.20 -14.86 -10.17
C VAL A 113 -2.87 -14.18 -8.85
N LEU A 114 -3.17 -12.88 -8.78
CA LEU A 114 -2.97 -12.08 -7.58
C LEU A 114 -4.29 -11.89 -6.83
N PHE A 115 -4.22 -11.76 -5.52
CA PHE A 115 -5.36 -11.31 -4.73
C PHE A 115 -4.90 -10.42 -3.57
N SER A 116 -5.67 -9.39 -3.24
CA SER A 116 -5.37 -8.53 -2.09
C SER A 116 -6.58 -7.76 -1.59
N GLY A 117 -6.58 -7.47 -0.28
CA GLY A 117 -7.50 -6.55 0.39
C GLY A 117 -6.76 -5.31 0.88
N ILE A 118 -6.16 -4.57 -0.05
CA ILE A 118 -5.45 -3.31 0.20
C ILE A 118 -6.05 -2.19 -0.64
N GLY A 119 -5.88 -0.95 -0.19
CA GLY A 119 -6.46 0.23 -0.84
C GLY A 119 -5.98 0.51 -2.27
N ASN A 120 -4.79 0.00 -2.65
CA ASN A 120 -4.24 0.16 -4.01
C ASN A 120 -3.76 -1.19 -4.56
N ALA A 121 -4.70 -1.96 -5.11
CA ALA A 121 -4.43 -3.25 -5.71
C ALA A 121 -3.59 -3.15 -7.00
N GLU A 122 -3.71 -2.05 -7.74
CA GLU A 122 -2.97 -1.86 -8.99
C GLU A 122 -1.47 -1.62 -8.74
N SER A 123 -1.09 -0.93 -7.67
CA SER A 123 0.31 -0.84 -7.23
C SER A 123 0.92 -2.20 -6.95
N PHE A 124 0.17 -3.07 -6.28
CA PHE A 124 0.63 -4.44 -6.01
C PHE A 124 0.79 -5.24 -7.30
N ARG A 125 -0.16 -5.11 -8.23
CA ARG A 125 -0.08 -5.73 -9.55
C ARG A 125 1.16 -5.28 -10.32
N ALA A 126 1.41 -3.96 -10.37
CA ALA A 126 2.58 -3.39 -11.04
C ALA A 126 3.89 -3.86 -10.41
N LEU A 127 3.94 -3.92 -9.06
CA LEU A 127 5.12 -4.43 -8.34
C LEU A 127 5.45 -5.87 -8.73
N VAL A 128 4.45 -6.78 -8.73
CA VAL A 128 4.67 -8.19 -9.07
C VAL A 128 5.04 -8.35 -10.56
N ALA A 129 4.39 -7.61 -11.46
CA ALA A 129 4.74 -7.61 -12.88
C ALA A 129 6.17 -7.12 -13.12
N GLY A 130 6.64 -6.11 -12.37
CA GLY A 130 8.00 -5.59 -12.41
C GLY A 130 9.07 -6.63 -12.01
N LEU A 131 8.70 -7.66 -11.27
CA LEU A 131 9.57 -8.80 -10.95
C LEU A 131 9.69 -9.83 -12.08
N GLY A 132 9.02 -9.59 -13.22
CA GLY A 132 9.05 -10.48 -14.38
C GLY A 132 8.07 -11.66 -14.29
N ILE A 133 7.01 -11.53 -13.49
CA ILE A 133 5.92 -12.49 -13.36
C ILE A 133 4.75 -12.03 -14.25
N ALA A 134 4.21 -12.95 -15.05
CA ALA A 134 3.05 -12.67 -15.92
C ALA A 134 1.77 -12.67 -15.08
N VAL A 135 1.23 -11.50 -14.77
CA VAL A 135 -0.02 -11.37 -14.01
C VAL A 135 -1.21 -11.64 -14.92
N ILE A 136 -1.85 -12.81 -14.76
CA ILE A 136 -3.04 -13.22 -15.53
C ILE A 136 -4.27 -12.45 -15.04
N GLU A 137 -4.45 -12.39 -13.73
CA GLU A 137 -5.62 -11.75 -13.12
C GLU A 137 -5.29 -11.16 -11.75
N MET A 138 -5.97 -10.07 -11.40
CA MET A 138 -5.94 -9.44 -10.09
C MET A 138 -7.33 -9.47 -9.46
N LEU A 139 -7.47 -10.15 -8.33
CA LEU A 139 -8.68 -10.23 -7.53
C LEU A 139 -8.60 -9.21 -6.39
N ALA A 140 -9.14 -8.03 -6.61
CA ALA A 140 -9.17 -6.98 -5.60
C ALA A 140 -10.37 -7.15 -4.67
N PHE A 141 -10.12 -7.14 -3.37
CA PHE A 141 -11.12 -7.15 -2.32
C PHE A 141 -11.14 -5.81 -1.59
N PRO A 142 -12.22 -5.47 -0.89
CA PRO A 142 -12.25 -4.28 -0.03
C PRO A 142 -11.11 -4.29 0.99
N ASP A 143 -10.60 -3.11 1.34
CA ASP A 143 -9.59 -3.00 2.38
C ASP A 143 -10.12 -3.57 3.70
N HIS A 144 -9.24 -4.18 4.49
CA HIS A 144 -9.58 -4.92 5.70
C HIS A 144 -10.53 -6.12 5.53
N VAL A 145 -10.61 -6.70 4.31
CA VAL A 145 -11.40 -7.92 4.06
C VAL A 145 -11.08 -9.03 5.07
N HIS A 146 -12.12 -9.72 5.54
CA HIS A 146 -12.00 -10.95 6.29
C HIS A 146 -12.16 -12.13 5.34
N TYR A 147 -11.06 -12.82 5.07
CA TYR A 147 -11.08 -14.00 4.21
C TYR A 147 -11.80 -15.16 4.90
N THR A 148 -12.53 -15.93 4.12
CA THR A 148 -13.15 -17.20 4.55
C THR A 148 -12.56 -18.37 3.76
N ARG A 149 -12.69 -19.61 4.26
CA ARG A 149 -12.26 -20.81 3.51
C ARG A 149 -12.91 -20.86 2.13
N GLY A 150 -14.22 -20.60 2.03
CA GLY A 150 -14.91 -20.58 0.73
C GLY A 150 -14.37 -19.55 -0.26
N MET A 151 -13.94 -18.37 0.22
CA MET A 151 -13.26 -17.38 -0.63
C MET A 151 -11.92 -17.91 -1.12
N ILE A 152 -11.13 -18.53 -0.26
CA ILE A 152 -9.82 -19.10 -0.63
C ILE A 152 -10.01 -20.23 -1.65
N ASP A 153 -11.01 -21.09 -1.47
CA ASP A 153 -11.32 -22.16 -2.42
C ASP A 153 -11.73 -21.60 -3.79
N THR A 154 -12.51 -20.52 -3.80
CA THR A 154 -12.89 -19.81 -5.04
C THR A 154 -11.68 -19.20 -5.74
N ILE A 155 -10.78 -18.54 -4.99
CA ILE A 155 -9.53 -17.96 -5.52
C ILE A 155 -8.65 -19.06 -6.12
N ARG A 156 -8.49 -20.20 -5.42
CA ARG A 156 -7.73 -21.36 -5.91
C ARG A 156 -8.32 -21.98 -7.18
N ALA A 157 -9.66 -22.15 -7.19
CA ALA A 157 -10.35 -22.67 -8.36
C ALA A 157 -10.14 -21.77 -9.57
N LYS A 158 -10.20 -20.45 -9.38
CA LYS A 158 -9.99 -19.46 -10.42
C LYS A 158 -8.57 -19.50 -10.96
N ALA A 159 -7.56 -19.53 -10.09
CA ALA A 159 -6.15 -19.66 -10.50
C ALA A 159 -5.91 -20.95 -11.33
N LYS A 160 -6.50 -22.07 -10.89
CA LYS A 160 -6.42 -23.33 -11.63
C LYS A 160 -7.11 -23.24 -12.99
N ALA A 161 -8.28 -22.61 -13.08
CA ALA A 161 -9.02 -22.43 -14.32
C ALA A 161 -8.26 -21.56 -15.34
N CYS A 162 -7.51 -20.57 -14.87
CA CYS A 162 -6.67 -19.70 -15.69
C CYS A 162 -5.30 -20.36 -16.03
N GLY A 163 -5.00 -21.52 -15.50
CA GLY A 163 -3.69 -22.18 -15.70
C GLY A 163 -2.52 -21.42 -15.06
N ALA A 164 -2.77 -20.65 -14.00
CA ALA A 164 -1.71 -19.91 -13.32
C ALA A 164 -0.80 -20.83 -12.53
N ASP A 165 0.51 -20.57 -12.61
CA ASP A 165 1.53 -21.33 -11.86
C ASP A 165 1.53 -20.95 -10.38
N LEU A 166 1.14 -19.69 -10.07
CA LEU A 166 1.25 -19.10 -8.75
C LEU A 166 -0.05 -18.44 -8.31
N LEU A 167 -0.29 -18.46 -6.99
CA LEU A 167 -1.15 -17.54 -6.28
C LEU A 167 -0.28 -16.64 -5.42
N VAL A 168 -0.40 -15.32 -5.60
CA VAL A 168 0.40 -14.34 -4.87
C VAL A 168 -0.52 -13.34 -4.17
N THR A 169 -0.18 -13.03 -2.93
CA THR A 169 -0.87 -12.02 -2.13
C THR A 169 0.11 -11.13 -1.37
N THR A 170 -0.40 -10.09 -0.73
CA THR A 170 0.43 -9.22 0.12
C THR A 170 0.73 -9.88 1.46
N GLU A 171 1.82 -9.48 2.14
CA GLU A 171 2.15 -9.96 3.48
C GLU A 171 1.01 -9.71 4.47
N LYS A 172 0.41 -8.51 4.43
CA LYS A 172 -0.77 -8.15 5.25
C LYS A 172 -1.93 -9.14 5.10
N ASP A 173 -2.19 -9.60 3.87
CA ASP A 173 -3.28 -10.55 3.62
C ASP A 173 -2.84 -11.99 3.86
N ALA A 174 -1.55 -12.31 3.66
CA ALA A 174 -1.01 -13.64 3.95
C ALA A 174 -1.22 -14.03 5.42
N ASP A 175 -1.04 -13.11 6.36
CA ASP A 175 -1.28 -13.36 7.79
C ASP A 175 -2.74 -13.74 8.09
N LYS A 176 -3.69 -13.15 7.35
CA LYS A 176 -5.12 -13.47 7.48
C LYS A 176 -5.48 -14.81 6.81
N VAL A 177 -4.75 -15.18 5.76
CA VAL A 177 -5.02 -16.38 4.96
C VAL A 177 -4.32 -17.61 5.53
N ALA A 178 -3.13 -17.46 6.12
CA ALA A 178 -2.34 -18.58 6.63
C ALA A 178 -3.14 -19.53 7.56
N PRO A 179 -3.95 -19.05 8.53
CA PRO A 179 -4.75 -19.93 9.38
C PRO A 179 -5.83 -20.72 8.62
N LEU A 180 -6.24 -20.25 7.44
CA LEU A 180 -7.28 -20.88 6.62
C LEU A 180 -6.73 -22.00 5.72
N LEU A 181 -5.40 -22.08 5.56
CA LEU A 181 -4.73 -23.06 4.72
C LEU A 181 -4.40 -24.37 5.47
N VAL A 182 -4.50 -24.34 6.79
CA VAL A 182 -4.29 -25.56 7.61
C VAL A 182 -5.55 -26.41 7.52
N PRO A 183 -5.43 -27.72 7.27
CA PRO A 183 -6.55 -28.65 7.15
C PRO A 183 -7.33 -28.80 8.45
#